data_2646cefb52698bf0df382cb375d6875d
#
_entry.id   2646cefb52698bf0df382cb375d6875d
#
_cell.length_a   1.000
_cell.length_b   1.000
_cell.length_c   1.000
_cell.angle_alpha   90.00
_cell.angle_beta   90.00
_cell.angle_gamma   90.00
#
_symmetry.space_group_name_H-M   'P 1'
#
loop_
_entity.id
_entity.type
_entity.pdbx_description
1 polymer ?
#
loop_
_entity_poly.entity_id
_entity_poly.type
_entity_poly.pdbx_seq_one_letter_code
_entity_poly.pdbx_strand_id
1 'polypeptide(L)'
;MLAEVLAALKVKSGGKYADGTLGGAGHATAILAASSPNGWLFGCDRDGVAVEAAQARLAEFAGRFEISRGNYAELFETLEPESFDGVLLDLGVSSPQLDVAERGFSFQQEGPLDMRMDKRQQLTAADLLNHASAEELAEIFWKLGDEPQSRRFARAIEHDRQQRPFETTGQLAGLIERLAPRHGKKAHPATRVFQALRMAVNDELGSLERGLTGAVRILKPGGRLAVITFHSLEDRKVKEFGRQKSRDYTFEGEVDVPELRKPRTPELKWVQRKAVLPGEAEQKENPRSRSAQLRIMEKI
;
A
#
# COMPACT_ATOMS: atom_id res chain seq x y z
N MET A 1 8.39 11.58 -4.24
CA MET A 1 8.38 12.29 -2.90
C MET A 1 9.63 11.99 -2.08
N LEU A 2 10.80 11.93 -2.72
CA LEU A 2 12.04 11.49 -2.06
C LEU A 2 12.50 12.44 -0.95
N ALA A 3 12.55 13.73 -1.24
CA ALA A 3 12.99 14.75 -0.27
C ALA A 3 12.06 14.83 0.95
N GLU A 4 10.75 14.74 0.70
CA GLU A 4 9.73 14.76 1.76
C GLU A 4 9.85 13.55 2.69
N VAL A 5 10.15 12.36 2.13
CA VAL A 5 10.36 11.12 2.92
C VAL A 5 11.61 11.23 3.80
N LEU A 6 12.74 11.70 3.25
CA LEU A 6 13.97 11.90 4.04
C LEU A 6 13.76 12.88 5.20
N ALA A 7 13.07 13.99 4.93
CA ALA A 7 12.70 14.97 5.95
C ALA A 7 11.72 14.40 6.98
N ALA A 8 10.71 13.65 6.52
CA ALA A 8 9.72 13.00 7.38
C ALA A 8 10.37 12.04 8.37
N LEU A 9 11.26 11.18 7.89
CA LEU A 9 11.99 10.21 8.70
C LEU A 9 13.09 10.83 9.57
N LYS A 10 13.43 12.13 9.39
CA LYS A 10 14.59 12.77 10.01
C LYS A 10 15.86 11.92 9.83
N VAL A 11 16.13 11.52 8.60
CA VAL A 11 17.28 10.64 8.34
C VAL A 11 18.57 11.28 8.87
N LYS A 12 19.30 10.52 9.67
CA LYS A 12 20.54 10.95 10.34
C LYS A 12 21.67 9.94 10.13
N SER A 13 22.90 10.40 10.19
CA SER A 13 24.08 9.54 10.15
C SER A 13 24.00 8.44 11.22
N GLY A 14 24.30 7.20 10.85
CA GLY A 14 24.25 6.03 11.71
C GLY A 14 22.85 5.58 12.14
N GLY A 15 21.77 6.18 11.59
CA GLY A 15 20.40 5.78 11.89
C GLY A 15 20.04 4.41 11.29
N LYS A 16 19.09 3.72 11.91
CA LYS A 16 18.57 2.42 11.47
C LYS A 16 17.15 2.58 10.95
N TYR A 17 16.89 2.17 9.71
CA TYR A 17 15.62 2.38 9.03
C TYR A 17 15.03 1.09 8.50
N ALA A 18 13.70 1.03 8.37
CA ALA A 18 13.00 -0.05 7.68
C ALA A 18 12.17 0.51 6.52
N ASP A 19 12.23 -0.14 5.36
CA ASP A 19 11.40 0.11 4.19
C ASP A 19 10.57 -1.15 3.91
N GLY A 20 9.27 -1.10 4.20
CA GLY A 20 8.36 -2.23 4.05
C GLY A 20 7.87 -2.45 2.62
N THR A 21 8.18 -1.53 1.71
CA THR A 21 7.67 -1.47 0.33
C THR A 21 8.80 -1.08 -0.63
N LEU A 22 9.84 -1.92 -0.63
CA LEU A 22 11.14 -1.60 -1.21
C LEU A 22 11.07 -1.22 -2.71
N GLY A 23 10.20 -1.90 -3.48
CA GLY A 23 10.03 -1.67 -4.91
C GLY A 23 11.38 -1.64 -5.65
N GLY A 24 11.61 -0.59 -6.44
CA GLY A 24 12.88 -0.34 -7.12
C GLY A 24 13.98 0.26 -6.24
N ALA A 25 13.83 0.24 -4.91
CA ALA A 25 14.77 0.75 -3.91
C ALA A 25 15.16 2.24 -4.03
N GLY A 26 14.29 3.07 -4.62
CA GLY A 26 14.58 4.50 -4.75
C GLY A 26 14.69 5.22 -3.40
N HIS A 27 13.74 5.01 -2.52
CA HIS A 27 13.74 5.53 -1.15
C HIS A 27 14.86 4.92 -0.32
N ALA A 28 15.06 3.60 -0.39
CA ALA A 28 16.11 2.88 0.32
C ALA A 28 17.51 3.40 -0.02
N THR A 29 17.82 3.62 -1.31
CA THR A 29 19.07 4.22 -1.78
C THR A 29 19.31 5.58 -1.14
N ALA A 30 18.31 6.45 -1.15
CA ALA A 30 18.43 7.79 -0.60
C ALA A 30 18.56 7.79 0.93
N ILE A 31 17.87 6.90 1.63
CA ILE A 31 17.99 6.71 3.08
C ILE A 31 19.41 6.25 3.44
N LEU A 32 19.97 5.27 2.72
CA LEU A 32 21.33 4.77 2.95
C LEU A 32 22.39 5.84 2.66
N ALA A 33 22.22 6.61 1.58
CA ALA A 33 23.10 7.73 1.27
C ALA A 33 23.07 8.81 2.36
N ALA A 34 21.88 9.24 2.76
CA ALA A 34 21.69 10.28 3.78
C ALA A 34 22.08 9.83 5.19
N SER A 35 22.08 8.53 5.47
CA SER A 35 22.50 7.98 6.79
C SER A 35 23.96 7.57 6.85
N SER A 36 24.76 7.85 5.82
CA SER A 36 26.20 7.55 5.78
C SER A 36 26.98 8.14 6.95
N PRO A 37 28.16 7.53 7.37
CA PRO A 37 28.72 6.31 6.81
C PRO A 37 28.12 5.01 7.37
N ASN A 38 27.49 5.00 8.53
CA ASN A 38 27.17 3.82 9.33
C ASN A 38 25.66 3.53 9.43
N GLY A 39 24.81 4.28 8.70
CA GLY A 39 23.38 4.03 8.72
C GLY A 39 23.04 2.67 8.09
N TRP A 40 21.98 2.02 8.59
CA TRP A 40 21.60 0.68 8.20
C TRP A 40 20.11 0.62 7.82
N LEU A 41 19.78 -0.25 6.87
CA LEU A 41 18.40 -0.39 6.37
C LEU A 41 17.99 -1.86 6.30
N PHE A 42 16.82 -2.17 6.87
CA PHE A 42 16.05 -3.36 6.55
C PHE A 42 15.07 -3.02 5.44
N GLY A 43 15.08 -3.78 4.36
CA GLY A 43 14.13 -3.62 3.26
C GLY A 43 13.33 -4.89 3.02
N CYS A 44 12.05 -4.77 2.68
CA CYS A 44 11.30 -5.93 2.22
C CYS A 44 10.32 -5.59 1.09
N ASP A 45 10.06 -6.59 0.28
CA ASP A 45 9.01 -6.56 -0.73
C ASP A 45 8.49 -7.98 -0.95
N ARG A 46 7.19 -8.11 -1.23
CA ARG A 46 6.60 -9.40 -1.58
C ARG A 46 6.89 -9.83 -3.02
N ASP A 47 7.17 -8.85 -3.89
CA ASP A 47 7.51 -9.08 -5.29
C ASP A 47 8.98 -9.47 -5.45
N GLY A 48 9.24 -10.70 -5.91
CA GLY A 48 10.62 -11.18 -6.14
C GLY A 48 11.40 -10.34 -7.14
N VAL A 49 10.74 -9.79 -8.17
CA VAL A 49 11.38 -8.92 -9.15
C VAL A 49 11.86 -7.62 -8.50
N ALA A 50 11.04 -7.06 -7.59
CA ALA A 50 11.43 -5.88 -6.82
C ALA A 50 12.63 -6.17 -5.91
N VAL A 51 12.64 -7.32 -5.22
CA VAL A 51 13.76 -7.75 -4.36
C VAL A 51 15.06 -7.87 -5.15
N GLU A 52 15.04 -8.52 -6.32
CA GLU A 52 16.22 -8.67 -7.18
C GLU A 52 16.74 -7.31 -7.67
N ALA A 53 15.85 -6.44 -8.13
CA ALA A 53 16.21 -5.09 -8.57
C ALA A 53 16.79 -4.25 -7.42
N ALA A 54 16.22 -4.37 -6.23
CA ALA A 54 16.70 -3.68 -5.04
C ALA A 54 18.10 -4.17 -4.60
N GLN A 55 18.35 -5.47 -4.61
CA GLN A 55 19.66 -6.03 -4.29
C GLN A 55 20.73 -5.49 -5.23
N ALA A 56 20.46 -5.47 -6.54
CA ALA A 56 21.37 -4.93 -7.52
C ALA A 56 21.64 -3.43 -7.31
N ARG A 57 20.58 -2.65 -7.04
CA ARG A 57 20.69 -1.20 -6.86
C ARG A 57 21.42 -0.81 -5.57
N LEU A 58 21.23 -1.57 -4.49
CA LEU A 58 21.84 -1.28 -3.19
C LEU A 58 23.25 -1.88 -3.02
N ALA A 59 23.80 -2.54 -4.04
CA ALA A 59 25.12 -3.20 -3.96
C ALA A 59 26.26 -2.27 -3.52
N GLU A 60 26.20 -0.98 -3.87
CA GLU A 60 27.17 0.02 -3.44
C GLU A 60 27.19 0.26 -1.91
N PHE A 61 26.10 -0.10 -1.20
CA PHE A 61 25.96 -0.01 0.25
C PHE A 61 26.18 -1.34 0.96
N ALA A 62 26.93 -2.26 0.37
CA ALA A 62 27.18 -3.59 0.92
C ALA A 62 27.55 -3.55 2.43
N GLY A 63 26.96 -4.44 3.23
CA GLY A 63 27.10 -4.49 4.69
C GLY A 63 26.25 -3.50 5.49
N ARG A 64 25.49 -2.64 4.82
CA ARG A 64 24.63 -1.63 5.44
C ARG A 64 23.15 -1.86 5.19
N PHE A 65 22.75 -2.96 4.63
CA PHE A 65 21.36 -3.33 4.42
C PHE A 65 21.13 -4.83 4.51
N GLU A 66 19.91 -5.18 4.76
CA GLU A 66 19.35 -6.53 4.66
C GLU A 66 18.04 -6.47 3.88
N ILE A 67 17.83 -7.40 2.95
CA ILE A 67 16.61 -7.49 2.16
C ILE A 67 15.96 -8.85 2.36
N SER A 68 14.67 -8.84 2.68
CA SER A 68 13.85 -10.05 2.81
C SER A 68 12.68 -10.02 1.82
N ARG A 69 12.43 -11.16 1.17
CA ARG A 69 11.25 -11.32 0.32
C ARG A 69 10.05 -11.73 1.15
N GLY A 70 9.07 -10.86 1.31
CA GLY A 70 7.85 -11.16 2.05
C GLY A 70 7.00 -9.92 2.31
N ASN A 71 5.89 -10.15 3.01
CA ASN A 71 5.00 -9.10 3.40
C ASN A 71 5.54 -8.38 4.64
N TYR A 72 5.65 -7.07 4.60
CA TYR A 72 6.06 -6.25 5.75
C TYR A 72 5.20 -6.49 6.99
N ALA A 73 3.91 -6.82 6.81
CA ALA A 73 3.01 -7.12 7.90
C ALA A 73 3.48 -8.29 8.79
N GLU A 74 4.11 -9.28 8.17
CA GLU A 74 4.64 -10.46 8.83
C GLU A 74 6.11 -10.27 9.24
N LEU A 75 6.92 -9.69 8.33
CA LEU A 75 8.35 -9.51 8.57
C LEU A 75 8.64 -8.53 9.69
N PHE A 76 7.86 -7.46 9.86
CA PHE A 76 8.04 -6.55 10.99
C PHE A 76 7.82 -7.21 12.34
N GLU A 77 7.02 -8.29 12.42
CA GLU A 77 6.83 -9.05 13.65
C GLU A 77 8.10 -9.80 14.09
N THR A 78 8.98 -10.14 13.16
CA THR A 78 10.23 -10.87 13.44
C THR A 78 11.40 -9.97 13.85
N LEU A 79 11.29 -8.65 13.61
CA LEU A 79 12.35 -7.69 13.93
C LEU A 79 12.35 -7.34 15.41
N GLU A 80 13.51 -6.95 15.93
CA GLU A 80 13.67 -6.48 17.31
C GLU A 80 12.78 -5.26 17.60
N PRO A 81 12.01 -5.27 18.71
CA PRO A 81 11.24 -4.10 19.12
C PRO A 81 12.18 -2.90 19.40
N GLU A 82 11.66 -1.70 19.20
CA GLU A 82 12.32 -0.43 19.55
C GLU A 82 13.77 -0.30 19.04
N SER A 83 14.02 -0.84 17.83
CA SER A 83 15.37 -0.88 17.26
C SER A 83 15.57 0.05 16.06
N PHE A 84 14.48 0.65 15.51
CA PHE A 84 14.53 1.49 14.31
C PHE A 84 14.27 2.97 14.62
N ASP A 85 15.03 3.85 13.94
CA ASP A 85 14.86 5.30 14.01
C ASP A 85 13.75 5.80 13.06
N GLY A 86 13.42 5.00 12.04
CA GLY A 86 12.33 5.32 11.10
C GLY A 86 11.84 4.12 10.33
N VAL A 87 10.56 4.14 9.97
CA VAL A 87 9.89 3.13 9.13
C VAL A 87 9.17 3.84 7.98
N LEU A 88 9.37 3.36 6.77
CA LEU A 88 8.68 3.80 5.56
C LEU A 88 7.72 2.70 5.07
N LEU A 89 6.52 3.12 4.72
CA LEU A 89 5.57 2.35 3.91
C LEU A 89 5.14 3.22 2.72
N ASP A 90 5.56 2.86 1.50
CA ASP A 90 5.12 3.49 0.25
C ASP A 90 4.11 2.55 -0.42
N LEU A 91 2.82 2.79 -0.17
CA LEU A 91 1.75 1.85 -0.49
C LEU A 91 1.42 1.83 -1.99
N GLY A 92 0.65 0.85 -2.39
CA GLY A 92 0.15 0.69 -3.75
C GLY A 92 1.03 -0.21 -4.62
N VAL A 93 1.14 0.13 -5.90
CA VAL A 93 1.82 -0.68 -6.92
C VAL A 93 3.05 0.01 -7.49
N SER A 94 4.08 -0.75 -7.77
CA SER A 94 5.28 -0.25 -8.44
C SER A 94 5.02 -0.01 -9.94
N SER A 95 5.82 0.88 -10.55
CA SER A 95 5.73 1.12 -12.00
C SER A 95 5.89 -0.15 -12.83
N PRO A 96 6.86 -1.05 -12.57
CA PRO A 96 6.96 -2.31 -13.32
C PRO A 96 5.70 -3.19 -13.22
N GLN A 97 4.99 -3.19 -12.10
CA GLN A 97 3.74 -3.95 -11.99
C GLN A 97 2.65 -3.43 -12.92
N LEU A 98 2.58 -2.11 -13.13
CA LEU A 98 1.60 -1.49 -14.04
C LEU A 98 2.02 -1.56 -15.51
N ASP A 99 3.32 -1.50 -15.79
CA ASP A 99 3.85 -1.38 -17.15
C ASP A 99 4.04 -2.74 -17.84
N VAL A 100 4.14 -3.84 -17.07
CA VAL A 100 4.27 -5.21 -17.59
C VAL A 100 2.89 -5.85 -17.71
N ALA A 101 2.41 -6.04 -18.95
CA ALA A 101 1.07 -6.55 -19.23
C ALA A 101 0.79 -7.92 -18.60
N GLU A 102 1.81 -8.79 -18.55
CA GLU A 102 1.76 -10.15 -17.99
C GLU A 102 1.50 -10.19 -16.48
N ARG A 103 1.59 -9.03 -15.81
CA ARG A 103 1.26 -8.91 -14.38
C ARG A 103 -0.24 -8.69 -14.13
N GLY A 104 -0.99 -8.24 -15.13
CA GLY A 104 -2.43 -8.06 -15.08
C GLY A 104 -2.96 -6.91 -14.22
N PHE A 105 -2.10 -6.01 -13.73
CA PHE A 105 -2.52 -4.87 -12.90
C PHE A 105 -3.19 -3.74 -13.68
N SER A 106 -2.97 -3.69 -14.99
CA SER A 106 -3.48 -2.65 -15.88
C SER A 106 -4.30 -3.24 -17.01
N PHE A 107 -5.30 -2.50 -17.48
CA PHE A 107 -6.09 -2.82 -18.66
C PHE A 107 -5.71 -1.94 -19.88
N GLN A 108 -4.65 -1.15 -19.77
CA GLN A 108 -4.13 -0.35 -20.89
C GLN A 108 -3.50 -1.23 -21.97
N GLN A 109 -2.95 -2.35 -21.56
CA GLN A 109 -2.47 -3.42 -22.41
C GLN A 109 -3.17 -4.71 -21.99
N GLU A 110 -3.44 -5.58 -22.96
CA GLU A 110 -4.07 -6.86 -22.67
C GLU A 110 -3.05 -7.80 -22.02
N GLY A 111 -3.45 -8.41 -20.93
CA GLY A 111 -2.66 -9.38 -20.19
C GLY A 111 -3.55 -10.32 -19.37
N PRO A 112 -2.99 -11.36 -18.71
CA PRO A 112 -3.75 -12.25 -17.86
C PRO A 112 -4.30 -11.52 -16.64
N LEU A 113 -5.44 -11.93 -16.12
CA LEU A 113 -6.01 -11.43 -14.86
C LEU A 113 -5.30 -12.08 -13.65
N ASP A 114 -3.99 -11.80 -13.51
CA ASP A 114 -3.16 -12.31 -12.41
C ASP A 114 -3.28 -11.41 -11.17
N MET A 115 -2.78 -10.21 -11.21
CA MET A 115 -2.73 -9.18 -10.16
C MET A 115 -2.00 -9.57 -8.87
N ARG A 116 -1.31 -10.70 -8.82
CA ARG A 116 -0.51 -11.09 -7.63
C ARG A 116 0.77 -10.25 -7.55
N MET A 117 1.00 -9.62 -6.42
CA MET A 117 2.29 -9.01 -6.09
C MET A 117 3.32 -10.12 -5.82
N ASP A 118 2.98 -11.11 -5.02
CA ASP A 118 3.79 -12.30 -4.79
C ASP A 118 3.30 -13.47 -5.65
N LYS A 119 4.06 -13.83 -6.67
CA LYS A 119 3.71 -14.96 -7.57
C LYS A 119 3.72 -16.34 -6.88
N ARG A 120 4.18 -16.45 -5.63
CA ARG A 120 4.12 -17.70 -4.85
C ARG A 120 2.73 -17.97 -4.29
N GLN A 121 1.89 -16.94 -4.11
CA GLN A 121 0.49 -17.13 -3.71
C GLN A 121 -0.33 -17.76 -4.83
N GLN A 122 -1.42 -18.44 -4.50
CA GLN A 122 -2.25 -19.15 -5.48
C GLN A 122 -3.33 -18.24 -6.07
N LEU A 123 -4.01 -17.47 -5.22
CA LEU A 123 -5.18 -16.68 -5.60
C LEU A 123 -4.83 -15.58 -6.61
N THR A 124 -5.47 -15.63 -7.78
CA THR A 124 -5.38 -14.63 -8.84
C THR A 124 -6.67 -13.82 -8.96
N ALA A 125 -6.64 -12.72 -9.72
CA ALA A 125 -7.86 -11.99 -10.06
C ALA A 125 -8.83 -12.83 -10.91
N ALA A 126 -8.29 -13.69 -11.79
CA ALA A 126 -9.10 -14.64 -12.55
C ALA A 126 -9.84 -15.63 -11.64
N ASP A 127 -9.18 -16.14 -10.60
CA ASP A 127 -9.82 -17.06 -9.65
C ASP A 127 -10.98 -16.39 -8.92
N LEU A 128 -10.80 -15.14 -8.46
CA LEU A 128 -11.89 -14.38 -7.84
C LEU A 128 -13.07 -14.20 -8.78
N LEU A 129 -12.83 -13.76 -10.02
CA LEU A 129 -13.88 -13.50 -11.00
C LEU A 129 -14.64 -14.77 -11.39
N ASN A 130 -13.94 -15.90 -11.50
CA ASN A 130 -14.53 -17.13 -11.99
C ASN A 130 -15.17 -18.00 -10.88
N HIS A 131 -14.77 -17.84 -9.61
CA HIS A 131 -15.24 -18.74 -8.55
C HIS A 131 -16.02 -18.04 -7.42
N ALA A 132 -15.75 -16.73 -7.12
CA ALA A 132 -16.50 -16.05 -6.08
C ALA A 132 -17.97 -15.82 -6.50
N SER A 133 -18.89 -15.81 -5.53
CA SER A 133 -20.30 -15.48 -5.78
C SER A 133 -20.51 -14.03 -6.20
N ALA A 134 -21.66 -13.72 -6.80
CA ALA A 134 -21.98 -12.33 -7.15
C ALA A 134 -22.03 -11.42 -5.90
N GLU A 135 -22.44 -11.95 -4.76
CA GLU A 135 -22.48 -11.25 -3.47
C GLU A 135 -21.07 -10.91 -2.99
N GLU A 136 -20.14 -11.86 -3.03
CA GLU A 136 -18.73 -11.66 -2.66
C GLU A 136 -18.04 -10.66 -3.59
N LEU A 137 -18.23 -10.79 -4.90
CA LEU A 137 -17.69 -9.82 -5.87
C LEU A 137 -18.25 -8.42 -5.65
N ALA A 138 -19.57 -8.30 -5.39
CA ALA A 138 -20.20 -7.01 -5.12
C ALA A 138 -19.64 -6.38 -3.84
N GLU A 139 -19.38 -7.18 -2.81
CA GLU A 139 -18.76 -6.72 -1.56
C GLU A 139 -17.33 -6.23 -1.79
N ILE A 140 -16.51 -6.99 -2.54
CA ILE A 140 -15.16 -6.60 -2.93
C ILE A 140 -15.18 -5.26 -3.67
N PHE A 141 -16.01 -5.12 -4.71
CA PHE A 141 -16.09 -3.90 -5.51
C PHE A 141 -16.59 -2.70 -4.71
N TRP A 142 -17.53 -2.92 -3.79
CA TRP A 142 -18.05 -1.88 -2.92
C TRP A 142 -17.04 -1.46 -1.85
N LYS A 143 -16.50 -2.40 -1.07
CA LYS A 143 -15.63 -2.11 0.07
C LYS A 143 -14.22 -1.67 -0.34
N LEU A 144 -13.66 -2.26 -1.40
CA LEU A 144 -12.28 -2.02 -1.82
C LEU A 144 -12.16 -1.10 -3.05
N GLY A 145 -13.24 -0.89 -3.79
CA GLY A 145 -13.27 -0.03 -4.97
C GLY A 145 -14.07 1.25 -4.84
N ASP A 146 -14.85 1.40 -3.75
CA ASP A 146 -15.89 2.45 -3.65
C ASP A 146 -16.78 2.49 -4.94
N GLU A 147 -17.09 1.30 -5.53
CA GLU A 147 -17.80 1.18 -6.80
C GLU A 147 -19.31 1.16 -6.58
N PRO A 148 -20.06 2.22 -6.95
CA PRO A 148 -21.50 2.29 -6.70
C PRO A 148 -22.31 1.29 -7.52
N GLN A 149 -21.80 0.81 -8.68
CA GLN A 149 -22.45 -0.20 -9.50
C GLN A 149 -21.98 -1.63 -9.17
N SER A 150 -21.37 -1.84 -8.02
CA SER A 150 -20.76 -3.11 -7.59
C SER A 150 -21.65 -4.33 -7.84
N ARG A 151 -22.93 -4.28 -7.42
CA ARG A 151 -23.90 -5.37 -7.62
C ARG A 151 -24.21 -5.64 -9.09
N ARG A 152 -24.29 -4.58 -9.90
CA ARG A 152 -24.55 -4.70 -11.34
C ARG A 152 -23.40 -5.39 -12.06
N PHE A 153 -22.16 -4.97 -11.75
CA PHE A 153 -20.97 -5.56 -12.34
C PHE A 153 -20.77 -7.00 -11.88
N ALA A 154 -20.96 -7.29 -10.61
CA ALA A 154 -20.83 -8.63 -10.05
C ALA A 154 -21.80 -9.63 -10.71
N ARG A 155 -23.09 -9.28 -10.86
CA ARG A 155 -24.08 -10.13 -11.54
C ARG A 155 -23.76 -10.36 -13.00
N ALA A 156 -23.25 -9.34 -13.70
CA ALA A 156 -22.86 -9.48 -15.09
C ALA A 156 -21.65 -10.39 -15.25
N ILE A 157 -20.66 -10.30 -14.34
CA ILE A 157 -19.51 -11.21 -14.32
C ILE A 157 -19.97 -12.65 -14.07
N GLU A 158 -20.83 -12.86 -13.07
CA GLU A 158 -21.38 -14.20 -12.74
C GLU A 158 -22.16 -14.81 -13.90
N HIS A 159 -22.91 -14.00 -14.64
CA HIS A 159 -23.63 -14.43 -15.84
C HIS A 159 -22.67 -14.78 -16.98
N ASP A 160 -21.76 -13.86 -17.34
CA ASP A 160 -20.91 -13.98 -18.53
C ASP A 160 -19.87 -15.11 -18.37
N ARG A 161 -19.35 -15.36 -17.14
CA ARG A 161 -18.39 -16.45 -16.88
C ARG A 161 -18.96 -17.86 -17.13
N GLN A 162 -20.28 -18.03 -17.10
CA GLN A 162 -20.93 -19.31 -17.42
C GLN A 162 -20.76 -19.68 -18.90
N GLN A 163 -20.58 -18.67 -19.77
CA GLN A 163 -20.35 -18.89 -21.19
C GLN A 163 -18.86 -18.95 -21.52
N ARG A 164 -18.08 -18.08 -20.90
CA ARG A 164 -16.63 -17.99 -21.10
C ARG A 164 -15.96 -17.47 -19.82
N PRO A 165 -15.02 -18.21 -19.24
CA PRO A 165 -14.24 -17.72 -18.09
C PRO A 165 -13.50 -16.41 -18.39
N PHE A 166 -13.33 -15.59 -17.36
CA PHE A 166 -12.51 -14.38 -17.44
C PHE A 166 -11.04 -14.75 -17.29
N GLU A 167 -10.24 -14.50 -18.33
CA GLU A 167 -8.81 -14.83 -18.38
C GLU A 167 -7.96 -13.58 -18.57
N THR A 168 -8.48 -12.55 -19.29
CA THR A 168 -7.68 -11.38 -19.66
C THR A 168 -8.26 -10.08 -19.12
N THR A 169 -7.37 -9.10 -18.93
CA THR A 169 -7.73 -7.74 -18.50
C THR A 169 -8.68 -7.06 -19.47
N GLY A 170 -8.52 -7.30 -20.78
CA GLY A 170 -9.39 -6.77 -21.84
C GLY A 170 -10.82 -7.28 -21.74
N GLN A 171 -11.03 -8.57 -21.42
CA GLN A 171 -12.37 -9.13 -21.22
C GLN A 171 -13.14 -8.41 -20.11
N LEU A 172 -12.50 -8.24 -18.95
CA LEU A 172 -13.11 -7.56 -17.81
C LEU A 172 -13.35 -6.07 -18.11
N ALA A 173 -12.36 -5.37 -18.62
CA ALA A 173 -12.48 -3.95 -18.95
C ALA A 173 -13.58 -3.69 -19.98
N GLY A 174 -13.68 -4.54 -21.03
CA GLY A 174 -14.72 -4.47 -22.05
C GLY A 174 -16.11 -4.73 -21.50
N LEU A 175 -16.30 -5.70 -20.59
CA LEU A 175 -17.57 -5.90 -19.90
C LEU A 175 -17.99 -4.64 -19.12
N ILE A 176 -17.10 -4.11 -18.31
CA ILE A 176 -17.41 -2.92 -17.48
C ILE A 176 -17.71 -1.70 -18.34
N GLU A 177 -16.95 -1.47 -19.42
CA GLU A 177 -17.18 -0.33 -20.33
C GLU A 177 -18.52 -0.46 -21.09
N ARG A 178 -18.89 -1.66 -21.50
CA ARG A 178 -20.21 -1.95 -22.11
C ARG A 178 -21.36 -1.64 -21.15
N LEU A 179 -21.20 -1.95 -19.87
CA LEU A 179 -22.21 -1.69 -18.84
C LEU A 179 -22.23 -0.22 -18.38
N ALA A 180 -21.09 0.44 -18.33
CA ALA A 180 -20.94 1.82 -17.86
C ALA A 180 -20.07 2.63 -18.84
N PRO A 181 -20.59 3.07 -19.96
CA PRO A 181 -19.85 3.89 -20.94
C PRO A 181 -19.28 5.17 -20.31
N ARG A 182 -18.13 5.61 -20.77
CA ARG A 182 -17.37 6.74 -20.18
C ARG A 182 -18.12 8.08 -20.15
N HIS A 183 -18.94 8.37 -21.14
CA HIS A 183 -19.71 9.63 -21.26
C HIS A 183 -18.87 10.89 -20.91
N GLY A 184 -17.65 11.00 -21.45
CA GLY A 184 -16.76 12.15 -21.22
C GLY A 184 -16.02 12.17 -19.86
N LYS A 185 -16.17 11.17 -19.01
CA LYS A 185 -15.42 11.08 -17.74
C LYS A 185 -13.94 10.80 -17.99
N LYS A 186 -13.05 11.49 -17.23
CA LYS A 186 -11.59 11.31 -17.33
C LYS A 186 -11.13 9.91 -16.91
N ALA A 187 -11.73 9.33 -15.88
CA ALA A 187 -11.38 8.00 -15.39
C ALA A 187 -12.13 6.91 -16.15
N HIS A 188 -11.43 5.82 -16.45
CA HIS A 188 -12.05 4.64 -17.06
C HIS A 188 -12.99 3.96 -16.05
N PRO A 189 -14.17 3.47 -16.44
CA PRO A 189 -15.14 2.85 -15.52
C PRO A 189 -14.58 1.59 -14.83
N ALA A 190 -13.67 0.84 -15.47
CA ALA A 190 -13.04 -0.33 -14.87
C ALA A 190 -12.01 -0.02 -13.77
N THR A 191 -11.54 1.23 -13.64
CA THR A 191 -10.47 1.58 -12.69
C THR A 191 -10.75 1.11 -11.26
N ARG A 192 -11.98 1.34 -10.78
CA ARG A 192 -12.38 0.96 -9.41
C ARG A 192 -12.49 -0.56 -9.22
N VAL A 193 -12.95 -1.27 -10.24
CA VAL A 193 -13.05 -2.73 -10.22
C VAL A 193 -11.66 -3.35 -10.21
N PHE A 194 -10.73 -2.86 -11.04
CA PHE A 194 -9.33 -3.31 -11.05
C PHE A 194 -8.63 -3.02 -9.72
N GLN A 195 -8.82 -1.83 -9.15
CA GLN A 195 -8.31 -1.51 -7.82
C GLN A 195 -8.84 -2.47 -6.76
N ALA A 196 -10.16 -2.73 -6.76
CA ALA A 196 -10.79 -3.62 -5.80
C ALA A 196 -10.26 -5.06 -5.89
N LEU A 197 -10.13 -5.61 -7.10
CA LEU A 197 -9.58 -6.94 -7.32
C LEU A 197 -8.13 -7.03 -6.86
N ARG A 198 -7.29 -6.03 -7.22
CA ARG A 198 -5.91 -5.96 -6.79
C ARG A 198 -5.78 -6.01 -5.27
N MET A 199 -6.57 -5.18 -4.60
CA MET A 199 -6.56 -5.11 -3.14
C MET A 199 -7.05 -6.40 -2.49
N ALA A 200 -8.05 -7.08 -3.09
CA ALA A 200 -8.55 -8.35 -2.61
C ALA A 200 -7.54 -9.49 -2.79
N VAL A 201 -6.94 -9.60 -4.00
CA VAL A 201 -5.93 -10.61 -4.32
C VAL A 201 -4.74 -10.52 -3.36
N ASN A 202 -4.32 -9.32 -2.98
CA ASN A 202 -3.10 -9.10 -2.22
C ASN A 202 -3.33 -8.81 -0.72
N ASP A 203 -4.57 -8.86 -0.21
CA ASP A 203 -4.92 -8.48 1.16
C ASP A 203 -4.27 -7.14 1.59
N GLU A 204 -4.40 -6.10 0.74
CA GLU A 204 -3.65 -4.85 0.94
C GLU A 204 -4.05 -4.13 2.22
N LEU A 205 -5.36 -4.02 2.52
CA LEU A 205 -5.83 -3.32 3.74
C LEU A 205 -5.57 -4.11 5.01
N GLY A 206 -5.70 -5.43 4.99
CA GLY A 206 -5.34 -6.27 6.13
C GLY A 206 -3.84 -6.24 6.41
N SER A 207 -3.02 -6.31 5.36
CA SER A 207 -1.56 -6.15 5.47
C SER A 207 -1.18 -4.77 6.01
N LEU A 208 -1.87 -3.70 5.57
CA LEU A 208 -1.63 -2.34 6.07
C LEU A 208 -1.91 -2.24 7.57
N GLU A 209 -3.03 -2.78 8.04
CA GLU A 209 -3.42 -2.72 9.45
C GLU A 209 -2.41 -3.46 10.36
N ARG A 210 -2.02 -4.68 9.99
CA ARG A 210 -0.99 -5.45 10.70
C ARG A 210 0.38 -4.77 10.61
N GLY A 211 0.76 -4.29 9.43
CA GLY A 211 2.04 -3.64 9.20
C GLY A 211 2.21 -2.31 9.93
N LEU A 212 1.16 -1.50 10.06
CA LEU A 212 1.18 -0.28 10.88
C LEU A 212 1.46 -0.62 12.36
N THR A 213 0.84 -1.69 12.87
CA THR A 213 1.06 -2.16 14.24
C THR A 213 2.50 -2.65 14.42
N GLY A 214 3.01 -3.46 13.47
CA GLY A 214 4.39 -3.92 13.46
C GLY A 214 5.40 -2.77 13.37
N ALA A 215 5.12 -1.77 12.53
CA ALA A 215 5.96 -0.58 12.39
C ALA A 215 6.11 0.21 13.71
N VAL A 216 5.01 0.41 14.44
CA VAL A 216 5.06 1.08 15.75
C VAL A 216 5.84 0.26 16.77
N ARG A 217 5.71 -1.08 16.73
CA ARG A 217 6.45 -1.97 17.64
C ARG A 217 7.96 -1.85 17.45
N ILE A 218 8.46 -1.83 16.22
CA ILE A 218 9.90 -1.79 15.95
C ILE A 218 10.52 -0.40 16.06
N LEU A 219 9.73 0.67 16.06
CA LEU A 219 10.23 2.03 16.24
C LEU A 219 10.70 2.27 17.66
N LYS A 220 11.84 2.96 17.81
CA LYS A 220 12.30 3.56 19.07
C LYS A 220 11.39 4.70 19.50
N PRO A 221 11.31 5.05 20.80
CA PRO A 221 10.80 6.35 21.21
C PRO A 221 11.49 7.49 20.44
N GLY A 222 10.71 8.42 19.90
CA GLY A 222 11.19 9.48 19.00
C GLY A 222 11.42 9.05 17.55
N GLY A 223 11.30 7.74 17.23
CA GLY A 223 11.36 7.21 15.88
C GLY A 223 10.12 7.58 15.05
N ARG A 224 10.24 7.62 13.71
CA ARG A 224 9.19 8.11 12.83
C ARG A 224 8.65 7.07 11.89
N LEU A 225 7.31 7.03 11.79
CA LEU A 225 6.57 6.30 10.78
C LEU A 225 6.15 7.27 9.68
N ALA A 226 6.61 7.01 8.46
CA ALA A 226 6.22 7.70 7.24
C ALA A 226 5.41 6.74 6.36
N VAL A 227 4.19 7.13 5.97
CA VAL A 227 3.30 6.32 5.14
C VAL A 227 2.84 7.15 3.95
N ILE A 228 3.14 6.69 2.74
CA ILE A 228 2.60 7.26 1.49
C ILE A 228 1.39 6.43 1.08
N THR A 229 0.28 7.10 0.81
CA THR A 229 -0.98 6.50 0.34
C THR A 229 -1.37 7.10 -1.00
N PHE A 230 -2.05 6.33 -1.86
CA PHE A 230 -2.44 6.77 -3.20
C PHE A 230 -3.95 6.84 -3.42
N HIS A 231 -4.74 6.30 -2.51
CA HIS A 231 -6.20 6.36 -2.59
C HIS A 231 -6.86 6.53 -1.22
N SER A 232 -8.14 6.89 -1.26
CA SER A 232 -8.94 7.29 -0.08
C SER A 232 -9.03 6.21 1.01
N LEU A 233 -9.07 4.94 0.64
CA LEU A 233 -9.21 3.84 1.60
C LEU A 233 -7.94 3.64 2.42
N GLU A 234 -6.75 3.65 1.77
CA GLU A 234 -5.46 3.62 2.47
C GLU A 234 -5.34 4.82 3.41
N ASP A 235 -5.56 6.03 2.90
CA ASP A 235 -5.44 7.26 3.70
C ASP A 235 -6.39 7.26 4.90
N ARG A 236 -7.61 6.75 4.73
CA ARG A 236 -8.59 6.60 5.81
C ARG A 236 -8.07 5.65 6.89
N LYS A 237 -7.56 4.47 6.51
CA LYS A 237 -6.99 3.48 7.44
C LYS A 237 -5.80 4.05 8.22
N VAL A 238 -4.86 4.72 7.54
CA VAL A 238 -3.70 5.35 8.19
C VAL A 238 -4.15 6.45 9.16
N LYS A 239 -5.13 7.28 8.79
CA LYS A 239 -5.70 8.30 9.68
C LYS A 239 -6.42 7.72 10.89
N GLU A 240 -7.20 6.68 10.70
CA GLU A 240 -7.90 5.99 11.79
C GLU A 240 -6.92 5.38 12.77
N PHE A 241 -5.91 4.68 12.27
CA PHE A 241 -4.82 4.11 13.07
C PHE A 241 -4.08 5.21 13.87
N GLY A 242 -3.62 6.26 13.19
CA GLY A 242 -2.90 7.34 13.86
C GLY A 242 -3.76 8.08 14.87
N ARG A 243 -5.05 8.30 14.59
CA ARG A 243 -5.99 8.88 15.56
C ARG A 243 -6.17 7.97 16.76
N GLN A 244 -6.35 6.68 16.57
CA GLN A 244 -6.49 5.72 17.65
C GLN A 244 -5.24 5.68 18.53
N LYS A 245 -4.04 5.62 17.94
CA LYS A 245 -2.76 5.52 18.67
C LYS A 245 -2.31 6.85 19.32
N SER A 246 -2.82 7.99 18.86
CA SER A 246 -2.50 9.31 19.42
C SER A 246 -3.49 9.81 20.47
N ARG A 247 -4.56 9.07 20.78
CA ARG A 247 -5.50 9.42 21.86
C ARG A 247 -4.88 9.12 23.22
N ASP A 248 -5.16 10.01 24.17
CA ASP A 248 -4.81 9.89 25.60
C ASP A 248 -5.86 9.17 26.43
N TYR A 249 -6.87 8.57 25.76
CA TYR A 249 -7.93 7.77 26.38
C TYR A 249 -8.34 6.60 25.48
N THR A 250 -8.93 5.60 26.11
CA THR A 250 -9.74 4.57 25.46
C THR A 250 -11.20 4.71 25.91
N PHE A 251 -12.14 4.12 25.21
CA PHE A 251 -13.53 4.02 25.64
C PHE A 251 -14.10 2.65 25.28
N GLU A 252 -15.03 2.19 26.11
CA GLU A 252 -15.77 0.96 25.91
C GLU A 252 -17.18 1.33 25.45
N GLY A 253 -17.64 0.83 24.30
CA GLY A 253 -18.94 1.09 23.73
C GLY A 253 -18.89 1.52 22.26
N GLU A 254 -20.08 1.69 21.66
CA GLU A 254 -20.20 2.05 20.25
C GLU A 254 -19.99 3.55 19.99
N VAL A 255 -20.19 4.38 21.01
CA VAL A 255 -20.13 5.85 20.90
C VAL A 255 -19.10 6.39 21.90
N ASP A 256 -18.21 7.27 21.40
CA ASP A 256 -17.20 7.96 22.21
C ASP A 256 -17.85 9.08 23.02
N VAL A 257 -18.30 8.75 24.24
CA VAL A 257 -18.82 9.72 25.22
C VAL A 257 -17.82 9.94 26.36
N PRO A 258 -17.68 11.17 26.89
CA PRO A 258 -16.67 11.51 27.91
C PRO A 258 -16.71 10.60 29.14
N GLU A 259 -17.90 10.19 29.58
CA GLU A 259 -18.14 9.38 30.78
C GLU A 259 -17.57 7.95 30.66
N LEU A 260 -17.41 7.43 29.44
CA LEU A 260 -16.89 6.09 29.18
C LEU A 260 -15.37 6.10 28.87
N ARG A 261 -14.73 7.27 28.90
CA ARG A 261 -13.31 7.40 28.61
C ARG A 261 -12.45 6.97 29.78
N LYS A 262 -11.49 6.09 29.50
CA LYS A 262 -10.45 5.68 30.47
C LYS A 262 -9.11 6.27 29.99
N PRO A 263 -8.37 7.00 30.85
CA PRO A 263 -7.06 7.55 30.50
C PRO A 263 -6.07 6.46 30.06
N ARG A 264 -5.26 6.77 29.03
CA ARG A 264 -4.11 5.95 28.61
C ARG A 264 -2.99 6.85 28.12
N THR A 265 -1.74 6.34 28.11
CA THR A 265 -0.63 7.02 27.47
C THR A 265 -0.73 6.82 25.95
N PRO A 266 -0.68 7.89 25.13
CA PRO A 266 -0.61 7.76 23.68
C PRO A 266 0.67 7.03 23.25
N GLU A 267 0.58 6.19 22.23
CA GLU A 267 1.74 5.49 21.65
C GLU A 267 2.43 6.34 20.57
N LEU A 268 1.63 7.17 19.88
CA LEU A 268 2.07 8.00 18.77
C LEU A 268 1.63 9.45 18.96
N LYS A 269 2.36 10.37 18.32
CA LYS A 269 1.88 11.73 18.07
C LYS A 269 2.01 12.05 16.58
N TRP A 270 1.08 12.84 16.05
CA TRP A 270 1.17 13.37 14.71
C TRP A 270 2.28 14.41 14.62
N VAL A 271 3.21 14.26 13.69
CA VAL A 271 4.20 15.29 13.37
C VAL A 271 3.50 16.48 12.73
N GLN A 272 2.55 16.18 11.85
CA GLN A 272 1.61 17.15 11.29
C GLN A 272 0.27 16.48 10.96
N ARG A 273 -0.84 17.20 11.17
CA ARG A 273 -2.18 16.65 10.94
C ARG A 273 -2.56 16.54 9.46
N LYS A 274 -2.10 17.51 8.64
CA LYS A 274 -2.33 17.50 7.19
C LYS A 274 -1.29 16.59 6.52
N ALA A 275 -1.70 15.88 5.47
CA ALA A 275 -0.76 15.13 4.63
C ALA A 275 0.19 16.09 3.91
N VAL A 276 1.43 15.68 3.72
CA VAL A 276 2.35 16.31 2.76
C VAL A 276 1.96 15.81 1.37
N LEU A 277 1.78 16.72 0.45
CA LEU A 277 1.46 16.43 -0.94
C LEU A 277 2.74 16.56 -1.79
N PRO A 278 2.83 15.83 -2.92
CA PRO A 278 3.97 15.99 -3.83
C PRO A 278 4.00 17.39 -4.42
N GLY A 279 5.20 17.97 -4.52
CA GLY A 279 5.41 19.26 -5.15
C GLY A 279 5.09 19.24 -6.66
N GLU A 280 4.94 20.41 -7.27
CA GLU A 280 4.63 20.54 -8.71
C GLU A 280 5.71 19.93 -9.61
N ALA A 281 6.98 20.02 -9.21
CA ALA A 281 8.10 19.42 -9.95
C ALA A 281 7.96 17.89 -9.99
N GLU A 282 7.73 17.27 -8.83
CA GLU A 282 7.51 15.82 -8.71
C GLU A 282 6.31 15.36 -9.55
N GLN A 283 5.19 16.10 -9.53
CA GLN A 283 4.01 15.76 -10.31
C GLN A 283 4.23 15.84 -11.82
N LYS A 284 5.12 16.72 -12.27
CA LYS A 284 5.50 16.84 -13.70
C LYS A 284 6.41 15.69 -14.14
N GLU A 285 7.39 15.32 -13.33
CA GLU A 285 8.33 14.24 -13.62
C GLU A 285 7.68 12.86 -13.43
N ASN A 286 6.84 12.72 -12.40
CA ASN A 286 6.14 11.48 -12.06
C ASN A 286 4.63 11.73 -11.92
N PRO A 287 3.84 11.69 -13.01
CA PRO A 287 2.39 11.90 -12.95
C PRO A 287 1.64 10.93 -12.03
N ARG A 288 2.22 9.75 -11.73
CA ARG A 288 1.65 8.77 -10.79
C ARG A 288 1.69 9.27 -9.35
N SER A 289 2.57 10.21 -9.01
CA SER A 289 2.64 10.82 -7.68
C SER A 289 1.46 11.75 -7.36
N ARG A 290 0.68 12.18 -8.36
CA ARG A 290 -0.39 13.18 -8.19
C ARG A 290 -1.36 12.89 -7.04
N SER A 291 -1.66 11.62 -6.78
CA SER A 291 -2.58 11.21 -5.73
C SER A 291 -1.87 10.85 -4.41
N ALA A 292 -0.55 10.94 -4.37
CA ALA A 292 0.24 10.58 -3.20
C ALA A 292 -0.04 11.53 -2.02
N GLN A 293 -0.16 10.95 -0.83
CA GLN A 293 -0.34 11.66 0.43
C GLN A 293 0.59 11.05 1.49
N LEU A 294 1.59 11.82 1.93
CA LEU A 294 2.51 11.36 2.96
C LEU A 294 1.98 11.74 4.35
N ARG A 295 1.79 10.73 5.21
CA ARG A 295 1.44 10.86 6.62
C ARG A 295 2.63 10.55 7.51
N ILE A 296 2.80 11.35 8.57
CA ILE A 296 3.98 11.27 9.44
C ILE A 296 3.55 11.24 10.90
N MET A 297 3.98 10.19 11.59
CA MET A 297 3.75 10.01 13.02
C MET A 297 5.09 9.77 13.72
N GLU A 298 5.19 10.13 15.00
CA GLU A 298 6.38 9.91 15.82
C GLU A 298 5.99 9.09 17.06
N LYS A 299 6.75 8.05 17.37
CA LYS A 299 6.55 7.24 18.58
C LYS A 299 6.92 8.06 19.82
N ILE A 300 6.08 7.98 20.86
CA ILE A 300 6.28 8.66 22.13
C ILE A 300 7.14 7.82 23.05
#